data_d51d1feeb91a93e279d4ce2faf3dfdbe
#
_entry.id   d51d1feeb91a93e279d4ce2faf3dfdbe
#
_cell.length_a   1.000
_cell.length_b   1.000
_cell.length_c   1.000
_cell.angle_alpha   90.00
_cell.angle_beta   90.00
_cell.angle_gamma   90.00
#
_symmetry.space_group_name_H-M   'P 1'
#
loop_
_entity.id
_entity.type
_entity.pdbx_description
1 polymer ?
#
loop_
_entity_poly.entity_id
_entity_poly.type
_entity_poly.pdbx_seq_one_letter_code
_entity_poly.pdbx_strand_id
1 'polypeptide(L)'
;YCPRQAALIHVEGVWDDNTHTALGTADHQPVDRGTRNVRRDGIETWLSLPIGSEVLGIVGLCDAVEFRPGPVPVEHKPIRTRFHLSSVSQQLALQAMCLEEMFDCSVETGVVFANGEHRRQEVPIDDALRAAALTTLGLVRRMVDQQSLPPRASDQRCRRCSLRDMCLVDETGRPLTSEWDPTPLEEDDP
;
A
#
# COMPACT_ATOMS: atom_id res chain seq x y z
N TYR A 1 -5.02 3.11 -2.81
CA TYR A 1 -6.29 2.57 -2.33
C TYR A 1 -7.30 3.69 -2.04
N CYS A 2 -7.05 4.51 -1.03
CA CYS A 2 -7.88 5.66 -0.67
C CYS A 2 -6.99 6.83 -0.23
N PRO A 3 -7.13 8.06 -0.81
CA PRO A 3 -6.33 9.21 -0.41
C PRO A 3 -6.48 9.57 1.07
N ARG A 4 -7.68 9.46 1.62
CA ARG A 4 -7.94 9.71 3.05
C ARG A 4 -7.21 8.72 3.95
N GLN A 5 -7.18 7.43 3.59
CA GLN A 5 -6.42 6.42 4.32
C GLN A 5 -4.92 6.73 4.28
N ALA A 6 -4.38 7.10 3.12
CA ALA A 6 -2.98 7.49 2.99
C ALA A 6 -2.66 8.71 3.87
N ALA A 7 -3.54 9.71 3.93
CA ALA A 7 -3.37 10.87 4.80
C ALA A 7 -3.40 10.50 6.29
N LEU A 8 -4.35 9.67 6.71
CA LEU A 8 -4.40 9.21 8.10
C LEU A 8 -3.11 8.49 8.51
N ILE A 9 -2.53 7.69 7.61
CA ILE A 9 -1.28 6.98 7.88
C ILE A 9 -0.07 7.92 7.87
N HIS A 10 0.08 8.74 6.83
CA HIS A 10 1.32 9.48 6.55
C HIS A 10 1.34 10.91 7.09
N VAL A 11 0.18 11.52 7.33
CA VAL A 11 0.06 12.87 7.89
C VAL A 11 -0.27 12.80 9.37
N GLU A 12 -1.29 12.00 9.75
CA GLU A 12 -1.76 11.91 11.13
C GLU A 12 -1.04 10.81 11.94
N GLY A 13 -0.25 9.95 11.31
CA GLY A 13 0.44 8.85 11.97
C GLY A 13 -0.47 7.76 12.53
N VAL A 14 -1.70 7.67 12.03
CA VAL A 14 -2.70 6.71 12.52
C VAL A 14 -2.51 5.37 11.86
N TRP A 15 -2.38 4.33 12.67
CA TRP A 15 -2.33 2.94 12.21
C TRP A 15 -3.22 2.07 13.08
N ASP A 16 -4.02 1.22 12.46
CA ASP A 16 -4.82 0.20 13.14
C ASP A 16 -4.93 -1.05 12.27
N ASP A 17 -5.00 -2.20 12.93
CA ASP A 17 -5.13 -3.49 12.29
C ASP A 17 -6.57 -4.01 12.36
N ASN A 18 -7.02 -4.63 11.29
CA ASN A 18 -8.25 -5.40 11.27
C ASN A 18 -7.99 -6.84 10.79
N THR A 19 -9.02 -7.67 10.76
CA THR A 19 -8.91 -9.06 10.28
C THR A 19 -8.30 -9.17 8.88
N HIS A 20 -8.52 -8.19 8.01
CA HIS A 20 -7.96 -8.21 6.65
C HIS A 20 -6.47 -7.84 6.63
N THR A 21 -6.04 -6.88 7.43
CA THR A 21 -4.62 -6.54 7.59
C THR A 21 -3.88 -7.65 8.31
N ALA A 22 -4.47 -8.24 9.37
CA ALA A 22 -3.90 -9.37 10.09
C ALA A 22 -3.73 -10.62 9.21
N LEU A 23 -4.72 -10.93 8.35
CA LEU A 23 -4.58 -12.00 7.35
C LEU A 23 -3.48 -11.68 6.33
N GLY A 24 -3.42 -10.43 5.86
CA GLY A 24 -2.33 -9.97 5.00
C GLY A 24 -0.97 -10.20 5.65
N THR A 25 -0.79 -9.78 6.90
CA THR A 25 0.45 -9.97 7.66
C THR A 25 0.78 -11.46 7.81
N ALA A 26 -0.19 -12.32 8.13
CA ALA A 26 0.02 -13.76 8.23
C ALA A 26 0.47 -14.39 6.89
N ASP A 27 -0.11 -13.96 5.78
CA ASP A 27 0.26 -14.41 4.43
C ASP A 27 1.66 -13.96 4.01
N HIS A 28 2.13 -12.83 4.53
CA HIS A 28 3.49 -12.31 4.28
C HIS A 28 4.54 -12.94 5.21
N GLN A 29 4.17 -13.59 6.32
CA GLN A 29 5.13 -14.21 7.24
C GLN A 29 6.21 -15.10 6.57
N PRO A 30 5.91 -15.91 5.51
CA PRO A 30 6.92 -16.69 4.85
C PRO A 30 7.99 -15.86 4.13
N VAL A 31 7.65 -14.63 3.71
CA VAL A 31 8.56 -13.72 3.01
C VAL A 31 9.20 -12.70 3.96
N ASP A 32 8.58 -12.39 5.10
CA ASP A 32 9.05 -11.37 6.08
C ASP A 32 10.21 -11.84 7.00
N ARG A 33 10.84 -13.00 6.70
CA ARG A 33 11.95 -13.54 7.49
C ARG A 33 13.32 -12.92 7.20
N GLY A 34 13.33 -11.73 6.63
CA GLY A 34 14.52 -11.04 6.16
C GLY A 34 14.90 -11.44 4.72
N THR A 35 15.75 -10.64 4.12
CA THR A 35 16.21 -10.87 2.74
C THR A 35 16.90 -12.23 2.64
N ARG A 36 16.41 -13.08 1.77
CA ARG A 36 16.98 -14.40 1.49
C ARG A 36 16.85 -14.76 0.03
N ASN A 37 17.83 -15.47 -0.46
CA ASN A 37 17.84 -16.01 -1.81
C ASN A 37 17.40 -17.48 -1.77
N VAL A 38 16.46 -17.84 -2.63
CA VAL A 38 16.02 -19.22 -2.86
C VAL A 38 16.06 -19.52 -4.35
N ARG A 39 16.37 -20.78 -4.69
CA ARG A 39 16.32 -21.23 -6.08
C ARG A 39 15.28 -22.33 -6.21
N ARG A 40 14.29 -22.11 -7.07
CA ARG A 40 13.25 -23.09 -7.36
C ARG A 40 13.04 -23.17 -8.87
N ASP A 41 12.99 -24.37 -9.40
CA ASP A 41 12.79 -24.64 -10.84
C ASP A 41 13.78 -23.86 -11.75
N GLY A 42 15.01 -23.68 -11.27
CA GLY A 42 16.04 -22.94 -11.97
C GLY A 42 15.95 -21.40 -11.85
N ILE A 43 14.89 -20.88 -11.26
CA ILE A 43 14.68 -19.43 -11.07
C ILE A 43 15.26 -19.04 -9.71
N GLU A 44 16.16 -18.08 -9.75
CA GLU A 44 16.63 -17.40 -8.56
C GLU A 44 15.58 -16.41 -8.09
N THR A 45 15.24 -16.45 -6.80
CA THR A 45 14.21 -15.59 -6.21
C THR A 45 14.73 -14.99 -4.91
N TRP A 46 14.72 -13.70 -4.83
CA TRP A 46 15.06 -12.96 -3.61
C TRP A 46 13.77 -12.57 -2.90
N LEU A 47 13.63 -13.01 -1.66
CA LEU A 47 12.48 -12.71 -0.81
C LEU A 47 12.80 -11.53 0.10
N SER A 48 11.82 -10.69 0.36
CA SER A 48 11.93 -9.49 1.21
C SER A 48 13.11 -8.61 0.80
N LEU A 49 13.21 -8.32 -0.50
CA LEU A 49 14.29 -7.50 -1.02
C LEU A 49 14.02 -6.02 -0.74
N PRO A 50 14.88 -5.33 0.05
CA PRO A 50 14.83 -3.88 0.15
C PRO A 50 15.14 -3.25 -1.21
N ILE A 51 14.31 -2.31 -1.62
CA ILE A 51 14.46 -1.58 -2.87
C ILE A 51 14.43 -0.06 -2.62
N GLY A 52 15.02 0.68 -3.52
CA GLY A 52 15.00 2.14 -3.48
C GLY A 52 15.32 2.75 -4.82
N SER A 53 14.93 4.01 -4.97
CA SER A 53 15.29 4.85 -6.10
C SER A 53 15.67 6.24 -5.56
N GLU A 54 16.90 6.67 -5.82
CA GLU A 54 17.35 8.03 -5.49
C GLU A 54 16.66 9.05 -6.39
N VAL A 55 16.48 8.71 -7.66
CA VAL A 55 15.79 9.56 -8.64
C VAL A 55 14.35 9.83 -8.23
N LEU A 56 13.64 8.80 -7.79
CA LEU A 56 12.28 8.94 -7.31
C LEU A 56 12.18 9.32 -5.83
N GLY A 57 13.27 9.24 -5.06
CA GLY A 57 13.28 9.50 -3.62
C GLY A 57 12.31 8.60 -2.86
N ILE A 58 12.29 7.32 -3.16
CA ILE A 58 11.44 6.31 -2.50
C ILE A 58 12.28 5.13 -2.04
N VAL A 59 11.83 4.49 -0.99
CA VAL A 59 12.34 3.22 -0.49
C VAL A 59 11.17 2.29 -0.20
N GLY A 60 11.41 0.99 -0.26
CA GLY A 60 10.38 0.01 -0.01
C GLY A 60 10.92 -1.40 0.14
N LEU A 61 10.02 -2.36 0.14
CA LEU A 61 10.31 -3.78 0.22
C LEU A 61 9.52 -4.51 -0.86
N CYS A 62 10.19 -5.31 -1.68
CA CYS A 62 9.51 -6.28 -2.55
C CYS A 62 9.29 -7.57 -1.80
N ASP A 63 8.08 -8.12 -1.83
CA ASP A 63 7.78 -9.44 -1.26
C ASP A 63 8.70 -10.51 -1.85
N ALA A 64 8.83 -10.51 -3.18
CA ALA A 64 9.79 -11.32 -3.90
C ALA A 64 10.24 -10.64 -5.20
N VAL A 65 11.45 -10.96 -5.64
CA VAL A 65 11.98 -10.60 -6.96
C VAL A 65 12.53 -11.87 -7.61
N GLU A 66 11.95 -12.26 -8.73
CA GLU A 66 12.40 -13.39 -9.53
C GLU A 66 13.32 -12.92 -10.67
N PHE A 67 14.43 -13.62 -10.89
CA PHE A 67 15.37 -13.29 -11.96
C PHE A 67 15.14 -14.20 -13.19
N ARG A 68 14.57 -13.63 -14.29
CA ARG A 68 14.14 -14.33 -15.52
C ARG A 68 14.43 -13.57 -16.82
N PRO A 69 15.61 -13.46 -17.39
CA PRO A 69 16.93 -13.28 -16.77
C PRO A 69 17.02 -11.98 -15.96
N GLY A 70 16.17 -10.97 -16.24
CA GLY A 70 16.08 -9.73 -15.48
C GLY A 70 15.20 -9.85 -14.25
N PRO A 71 15.20 -8.83 -13.35
CA PRO A 71 14.38 -8.83 -12.17
C PRO A 71 12.89 -8.64 -12.50
N VAL A 72 12.05 -9.45 -11.91
CA VAL A 72 10.58 -9.39 -12.02
C VAL A 72 10.01 -9.26 -10.61
N PRO A 73 9.43 -8.13 -10.22
CA PRO A 73 8.80 -7.97 -8.92
C PRO A 73 7.55 -8.83 -8.82
N VAL A 74 7.41 -9.52 -7.69
CA VAL A 74 6.27 -10.38 -7.38
C VAL A 74 5.63 -9.90 -6.08
N GLU A 75 4.40 -9.48 -6.19
CA GLU A 75 3.60 -9.00 -5.06
C GLU A 75 2.63 -10.08 -4.61
N HIS A 76 2.69 -10.48 -3.35
CA HIS A 76 1.82 -11.49 -2.74
C HIS A 76 0.54 -10.85 -2.19
N LYS A 77 -0.62 -11.41 -2.56
CA LYS A 77 -1.92 -10.96 -2.03
C LYS A 77 -2.74 -12.15 -1.55
N PRO A 78 -3.43 -12.02 -0.41
CA PRO A 78 -4.21 -13.12 0.17
C PRO A 78 -5.37 -13.55 -0.72
N ILE A 79 -6.07 -12.60 -1.33
CA ILE A 79 -7.27 -12.84 -2.17
C ILE A 79 -7.31 -11.84 -3.31
N ARG A 80 -7.78 -12.30 -4.50
CA ARG A 80 -8.07 -11.42 -5.63
C ARG A 80 -9.35 -10.62 -5.37
N THR A 81 -9.21 -9.35 -5.07
CA THR A 81 -10.34 -8.41 -5.17
C THR A 81 -10.11 -7.47 -6.34
N ARG A 82 -11.07 -7.37 -7.27
CA ARG A 82 -11.01 -6.49 -8.46
C ARG A 82 -10.69 -5.03 -8.10
N PHE A 83 -11.06 -4.60 -6.89
CA PHE A 83 -10.86 -3.23 -6.41
C PHE A 83 -9.40 -2.89 -6.06
N HIS A 84 -8.52 -3.88 -5.93
CA HIS A 84 -7.12 -3.67 -5.55
C HIS A 84 -6.15 -3.76 -6.74
N LEU A 85 -6.60 -4.25 -7.91
CA LEU A 85 -5.70 -4.43 -9.06
C LEU A 85 -5.01 -3.13 -9.46
N SER A 86 -5.72 -2.01 -9.52
CA SER A 86 -5.13 -0.72 -9.90
C SER A 86 -4.06 -0.26 -8.92
N SER A 87 -4.28 -0.37 -7.61
CA SER A 87 -3.27 0.04 -6.61
C SER A 87 -2.08 -0.92 -6.57
N VAL A 88 -2.31 -2.22 -6.71
CA VAL A 88 -1.25 -3.23 -6.78
C VAL A 88 -0.42 -3.08 -8.04
N SER A 89 -1.05 -2.79 -9.19
CA SER A 89 -0.31 -2.54 -10.43
C SER A 89 0.59 -1.31 -10.32
N GLN A 90 0.11 -0.22 -9.71
CA GLN A 90 0.94 0.96 -9.47
C GLN A 90 2.08 0.68 -8.47
N GLN A 91 1.86 -0.15 -7.46
CA GLN A 91 2.90 -0.62 -6.54
C GLN A 91 3.98 -1.38 -7.32
N LEU A 92 3.58 -2.34 -8.17
CA LEU A 92 4.52 -3.08 -9.03
C LEU A 92 5.29 -2.15 -9.98
N ALA A 93 4.67 -1.11 -10.52
CA ALA A 93 5.35 -0.13 -11.37
C ALA A 93 6.41 0.66 -10.60
N LEU A 94 6.14 1.08 -9.36
CA LEU A 94 7.13 1.75 -8.51
C LEU A 94 8.26 0.78 -8.12
N GLN A 95 7.94 -0.46 -7.79
CA GLN A 95 8.92 -1.51 -7.52
C GLN A 95 9.81 -1.76 -8.76
N ALA A 96 9.20 -1.84 -9.95
CA ALA A 96 9.92 -2.01 -11.20
C ALA A 96 10.92 -0.87 -11.44
N MET A 97 10.50 0.38 -11.29
CA MET A 97 11.37 1.55 -11.45
C MET A 97 12.53 1.58 -10.43
N CYS A 98 12.31 1.13 -9.20
CA CYS A 98 13.39 0.95 -8.23
C CYS A 98 14.39 -0.14 -8.68
N LEU A 99 13.88 -1.28 -9.14
CA LEU A 99 14.71 -2.38 -9.61
C LEU A 99 15.52 -2.01 -10.86
N GLU A 100 14.92 -1.23 -11.76
CA GLU A 100 15.62 -0.70 -12.95
C GLU A 100 16.82 0.15 -12.58
N GLU A 101 16.66 1.05 -11.60
CA GLU A 101 17.77 1.88 -11.11
C GLU A 101 18.82 1.05 -10.37
N MET A 102 18.39 0.11 -9.52
CA MET A 102 19.31 -0.72 -8.73
C MET A 102 20.14 -1.69 -9.57
N PHE A 103 19.57 -2.22 -10.66
CA PHE A 103 20.20 -3.27 -11.47
C PHE A 103 20.60 -2.80 -12.87
N ASP A 104 20.43 -1.52 -13.20
CA ASP A 104 20.72 -0.92 -14.52
C ASP A 104 20.11 -1.74 -15.67
N CYS A 105 18.80 -1.98 -15.61
CA CYS A 105 18.09 -2.84 -16.54
C CYS A 105 16.67 -2.30 -16.82
N SER A 106 15.93 -2.95 -17.73
CA SER A 106 14.50 -2.69 -17.95
C SER A 106 13.65 -3.75 -17.30
N VAL A 107 12.53 -3.35 -16.70
CA VAL A 107 11.51 -4.23 -16.09
C VAL A 107 10.17 -3.99 -16.76
N GLU A 108 9.79 -4.89 -17.66
CA GLU A 108 8.57 -4.75 -18.48
C GLU A 108 7.35 -5.44 -17.87
N THR A 109 7.56 -6.28 -16.85
CA THR A 109 6.50 -7.11 -16.27
C THR A 109 6.69 -7.23 -14.78
N GLY A 110 5.59 -7.13 -14.04
CA GLY A 110 5.47 -7.53 -12.64
C GLY A 110 4.46 -8.67 -12.49
N VAL A 111 4.41 -9.29 -11.34
CA VAL A 111 3.51 -10.41 -11.05
C VAL A 111 2.72 -10.17 -9.78
N VAL A 112 1.42 -10.38 -9.83
CA VAL A 112 0.57 -10.54 -8.64
C VAL A 112 0.37 -12.03 -8.39
N PHE A 113 0.76 -12.49 -7.20
CA PHE A 113 0.53 -13.86 -6.76
C PHE A 113 -0.60 -13.90 -5.73
N ALA A 114 -1.73 -14.51 -6.12
CA ALA A 114 -2.87 -14.70 -5.22
C ALA A 114 -2.68 -15.99 -4.41
N ASN A 115 -2.27 -15.86 -3.13
CA ASN A 115 -1.91 -16.98 -2.26
C ASN A 115 -3.05 -17.99 -2.09
N GLY A 116 -4.28 -17.52 -1.85
CA GLY A 116 -5.43 -18.40 -1.64
C GLY A 116 -5.86 -19.20 -2.86
N GLU A 117 -5.52 -18.73 -4.07
CA GLU A 117 -5.86 -19.39 -5.34
C GLU A 117 -4.66 -20.05 -6.00
N HIS A 118 -3.46 -19.91 -5.45
CA HIS A 118 -2.16 -20.29 -6.05
C HIS A 118 -2.02 -19.81 -7.50
N ARG A 119 -2.53 -18.63 -7.80
CA ARG A 119 -2.62 -18.09 -9.15
C ARG A 119 -1.70 -16.91 -9.34
N ARG A 120 -0.96 -16.95 -10.45
CA ARG A 120 -0.10 -15.86 -10.92
C ARG A 120 -0.86 -15.04 -11.97
N GLN A 121 -0.73 -13.73 -11.89
CA GLN A 121 -1.19 -12.81 -12.91
C GLN A 121 -0.04 -11.87 -13.27
N GLU A 122 0.35 -11.88 -14.52
CA GLU A 122 1.30 -10.93 -15.05
C GLU A 122 0.64 -9.56 -15.26
N VAL A 123 1.39 -8.52 -14.95
CA VAL A 123 1.01 -7.12 -15.09
C VAL A 123 2.05 -6.44 -15.96
N PRO A 124 1.71 -6.02 -17.18
CA PRO A 124 2.60 -5.23 -18.02
C PRO A 124 2.92 -3.89 -17.33
N ILE A 125 4.22 -3.55 -17.28
CA ILE A 125 4.70 -2.29 -16.72
C ILE A 125 4.93 -1.33 -17.90
N ASP A 126 3.85 -0.91 -18.53
CA ASP A 126 3.87 0.02 -19.66
C ASP A 126 3.99 1.48 -19.23
N ASP A 127 4.19 2.38 -20.20
CA ASP A 127 4.35 3.81 -19.96
C ASP A 127 3.10 4.43 -19.29
N ALA A 128 1.90 3.94 -19.62
CA ALA A 128 0.67 4.43 -19.05
C ALA A 128 0.58 4.10 -17.54
N LEU A 129 0.96 2.88 -17.16
CA LEU A 129 0.99 2.46 -15.77
C LEU A 129 2.09 3.20 -14.98
N ARG A 130 3.27 3.39 -15.58
CA ARG A 130 4.36 4.18 -14.99
C ARG A 130 3.90 5.62 -14.73
N ALA A 131 3.31 6.28 -15.71
CA ALA A 131 2.78 7.64 -15.57
C ALA A 131 1.70 7.73 -14.47
N ALA A 132 0.80 6.75 -14.38
CA ALA A 132 -0.20 6.68 -13.33
C ALA A 132 0.41 6.52 -11.92
N ALA A 133 1.43 5.67 -11.79
CA ALA A 133 2.15 5.46 -10.54
C ALA A 133 2.90 6.74 -10.09
N LEU A 134 3.61 7.41 -11.01
CA LEU A 134 4.30 8.67 -10.74
C LEU A 134 3.32 9.79 -10.36
N THR A 135 2.16 9.86 -11.03
CA THR A 135 1.09 10.82 -10.69
C THR A 135 0.60 10.58 -9.27
N THR A 136 0.35 9.33 -8.91
CA THR A 136 -0.08 8.95 -7.55
C THR A 136 0.98 9.30 -6.51
N LEU A 137 2.25 9.01 -6.78
CA LEU A 137 3.37 9.37 -5.91
C LEU A 137 3.42 10.89 -5.68
N GLY A 138 3.30 11.68 -6.76
CA GLY A 138 3.26 13.15 -6.67
C GLY A 138 2.06 13.67 -5.86
N LEU A 139 0.89 13.03 -5.96
CA LEU A 139 -0.28 13.37 -5.14
C LEU A 139 -0.04 13.10 -3.66
N VAL A 140 0.54 11.94 -3.32
CA VAL A 140 0.87 11.59 -1.92
C VAL A 140 1.86 12.57 -1.33
N ARG A 141 2.92 12.95 -2.07
CA ARG A 141 3.90 13.93 -1.62
C ARG A 141 3.27 15.29 -1.33
N ARG A 142 2.50 15.82 -2.27
CA ARG A 142 1.78 17.09 -2.05
C ARG A 142 0.86 17.03 -0.84
N MET A 143 0.19 15.93 -0.63
CA MET A 143 -0.69 15.72 0.53
C MET A 143 0.10 15.77 1.84
N VAL A 144 1.27 15.12 1.89
CA VAL A 144 2.16 15.14 3.06
C VAL A 144 2.75 16.54 3.27
N ASP A 145 3.29 17.17 2.22
CA ASP A 145 3.90 18.50 2.30
C ASP A 145 2.89 19.58 2.76
N GLN A 146 1.64 19.46 2.29
CA GLN A 146 0.57 20.38 2.65
C GLN A 146 -0.15 20.03 3.96
N GLN A 147 0.23 18.91 4.59
CA GLN A 147 -0.45 18.37 5.77
C GLN A 147 -1.98 18.29 5.55
N SER A 148 -2.38 17.88 4.35
CA SER A 148 -3.78 17.91 3.95
C SER A 148 -4.47 16.59 4.20
N LEU A 149 -5.72 16.67 4.64
CA LEU A 149 -6.56 15.53 4.94
C LEU A 149 -7.74 15.48 3.94
N PRO A 150 -7.59 14.74 2.81
CA PRO A 150 -8.60 14.67 1.77
C PRO A 150 -9.96 14.19 2.29
N PRO A 151 -11.07 14.54 1.60
CA PRO A 151 -12.37 14.00 1.94
C PRO A 151 -12.38 12.48 1.85
N ARG A 152 -13.20 11.85 2.66
CA ARG A 152 -13.37 10.40 2.64
C ARG A 152 -14.04 9.92 1.37
N ALA A 153 -13.73 8.68 0.97
CA ALA A 153 -14.28 8.08 -0.24
C ALA A 153 -15.78 7.75 -0.12
N SER A 154 -16.24 7.33 1.07
CA SER A 154 -17.62 6.91 1.37
C SER A 154 -18.17 5.88 0.38
N ASP A 155 -17.35 4.91 -0.03
CA ASP A 155 -17.70 3.86 -0.98
C ASP A 155 -17.39 2.45 -0.45
N GLN A 156 -17.46 1.43 -1.32
CA GLN A 156 -17.27 0.03 -0.93
C GLN A 156 -15.90 -0.27 -0.32
N ARG A 157 -14.87 0.54 -0.60
CA ARG A 157 -13.53 0.41 -0.02
C ARG A 157 -13.57 0.57 1.50
N CYS A 158 -14.46 1.42 2.01
CA CYS A 158 -14.61 1.69 3.44
C CYS A 158 -14.99 0.45 4.26
N ARG A 159 -15.73 -0.50 3.66
CA ARG A 159 -16.20 -1.71 4.38
C ARG A 159 -15.07 -2.61 4.89
N ARG A 160 -13.90 -2.57 4.24
CA ARG A 160 -12.73 -3.40 4.59
C ARG A 160 -11.54 -2.58 5.03
N CYS A 161 -11.72 -1.28 5.20
CA CYS A 161 -10.66 -0.38 5.62
C CYS A 161 -10.38 -0.59 7.11
N SER A 162 -9.11 -0.80 7.47
CA SER A 162 -8.68 -0.92 8.87
C SER A 162 -8.87 0.38 9.65
N LEU A 163 -8.80 1.52 8.96
CA LEU A 163 -8.96 2.85 9.55
C LEU A 163 -10.40 3.39 9.47
N ARG A 164 -11.40 2.53 9.28
CA ARG A 164 -12.80 2.97 9.14
C ARG A 164 -13.27 3.75 10.35
N ASP A 165 -13.03 3.23 11.54
CA ASP A 165 -13.49 3.81 12.79
C ASP A 165 -12.75 5.12 13.09
N MET A 166 -11.46 5.18 12.78
CA MET A 166 -10.66 6.40 12.90
C MET A 166 -11.03 7.45 11.84
N CYS A 167 -11.50 6.99 10.68
CA CYS A 167 -11.96 7.86 9.60
C CYS A 167 -13.35 8.44 9.84
N LEU A 168 -14.10 7.93 10.83
CA LEU A 168 -15.45 8.32 11.19
C LEU A 168 -16.42 8.31 9.99
N VAL A 169 -16.34 7.28 9.15
CA VAL A 169 -17.11 7.17 7.89
C VAL A 169 -18.61 7.23 8.15
N ASP A 170 -19.05 6.62 9.24
CA ASP A 170 -20.49 6.48 9.57
C ASP A 170 -21.05 7.70 10.33
N GLU A 171 -20.19 8.53 10.91
CA GLU A 171 -20.59 9.65 11.76
C GLU A 171 -20.58 11.03 11.11
N THR A 172 -19.71 11.20 10.12
CA THR A 172 -19.56 12.46 9.40
C THR A 172 -20.65 12.60 8.33
N GLY A 173 -21.64 13.37 8.60
CA GLY A 173 -22.88 13.57 7.82
C GLY A 173 -24.12 13.56 8.72
N ARG A 174 -23.96 13.14 9.98
CA ARG A 174 -24.97 13.44 10.99
C ARG A 174 -24.87 14.94 11.33
N PRO A 175 -25.96 15.70 11.26
CA PRO A 175 -25.97 17.02 11.86
C PRO A 175 -25.66 16.89 13.34
N LEU A 176 -24.78 17.74 13.86
CA LEU A 176 -24.62 17.86 15.30
C LEU A 176 -26.00 18.23 15.87
N THR A 177 -26.63 17.28 16.53
CA THR A 177 -27.98 17.45 17.07
C THR A 177 -27.98 18.12 18.42
N SER A 178 -26.83 18.43 19.00
CA SER A 178 -26.69 19.23 20.21
C SER A 178 -25.58 20.26 20.01
N GLU A 179 -25.83 21.50 20.35
CA GLU A 179 -24.76 22.45 20.63
C GLU A 179 -23.89 21.83 21.72
N TRP A 180 -22.56 21.78 21.44
CA TRP A 180 -21.61 21.40 22.46
C TRP A 180 -21.59 22.52 23.51
N ASP A 181 -22.18 22.27 24.67
CA ASP A 181 -22.14 23.18 25.80
C ASP A 181 -21.05 22.67 26.77
N PRO A 182 -19.88 23.32 26.82
CA PRO A 182 -18.85 22.98 27.77
C PRO A 182 -19.31 23.39 29.17
N THR A 183 -19.94 22.48 29.92
CA THR A 183 -20.15 22.69 31.35
C THR A 183 -18.75 22.81 31.99
N PRO A 184 -18.44 23.95 32.67
CA PRO A 184 -17.19 24.04 33.42
C PRO A 184 -17.16 22.91 34.46
N LEU A 185 -16.01 22.23 34.56
CA LEU A 185 -15.78 21.34 35.69
C LEU A 185 -15.92 22.18 36.95
N GLU A 186 -16.85 21.83 37.83
CA GLU A 186 -16.90 22.40 39.16
C GLU A 186 -15.52 22.13 39.80
N GLU A 187 -14.78 23.16 40.15
CA GLU A 187 -13.59 23.02 40.97
C GLU A 187 -14.04 22.44 42.30
N ASP A 188 -13.63 21.18 42.54
CA ASP A 188 -13.77 20.59 43.88
C ASP A 188 -12.99 21.50 44.86
N ASP A 189 -13.71 22.28 45.64
CA ASP A 189 -13.15 23.13 46.69
C ASP A 189 -12.55 22.19 47.77
N PRO A 190 -11.38 22.48 48.33
CA PRO A 190 -10.59 21.59 49.19
C PRO A 190 -11.20 21.30 50.55
#